data_5234db3d56be13d891d7036569476185
#
_entry.id   5234db3d56be13d891d7036569476185
#
_cell.length_a   1.000
_cell.length_b   1.000
_cell.length_c   1.000
_cell.angle_alpha   90.00
_cell.angle_beta   90.00
_cell.angle_gamma   90.00
#
_symmetry.space_group_name_H-M   'P 1'
#
loop_
_entity.id
_entity.type
_entity.pdbx_description
1 polymer ?
#
loop_
_entity_poly.entity_id
_entity_poly.type
_entity_poly.pdbx_seq_one_letter_code
_entity_poly.pdbx_strand_id
1 'polypeptide(L)'
;ETVINQPDAVRYAFKDLNSDGVDEMIIANQQTDGSYFATGVYYLKDQKPTLLAEGFVAGHGGARNATTLYKGGEVLEVSWLSGTGRGVAVLSRIEKTPQAATKVQEEEVQVPGSDLNALFGKSDEDKLDLKSFDWQTFESTPSGGDTQSQGKTPWNAEKSAKLAEFMKTWGQKMGQPNYQKGIAGGDVGPDNLYT
;
A
#
# COMPACT_ATOMS: atom_id res chain seq x y z
N GLU A 1 -17.80 7.53 -3.21
CA GLU A 1 -16.92 7.52 -4.39
C GLU A 1 -15.48 7.46 -3.90
N THR A 2 -14.76 6.38 -4.24
CA THR A 2 -13.40 6.15 -3.75
C THR A 2 -12.45 7.09 -4.48
N VAL A 3 -11.83 8.01 -3.74
CA VAL A 3 -10.89 8.99 -4.29
C VAL A 3 -9.50 8.36 -4.34
N ILE A 4 -9.19 7.67 -5.44
CA ILE A 4 -7.96 6.86 -5.56
C ILE A 4 -6.77 7.66 -6.08
N ASN A 5 -6.97 8.85 -6.63
CA ASN A 5 -5.92 9.61 -7.30
C ASN A 5 -5.80 11.07 -6.83
N GLN A 6 -6.06 11.36 -5.56
CA GLN A 6 -5.71 12.67 -5.02
C GLN A 6 -4.35 12.58 -4.32
N PRO A 7 -3.32 13.29 -4.82
CA PRO A 7 -1.98 13.25 -4.20
C PRO A 7 -1.98 13.57 -2.71
N ASP A 8 -2.85 14.51 -2.30
CA ASP A 8 -2.96 14.95 -0.92
C ASP A 8 -3.66 13.93 0.01
N ALA A 9 -4.29 12.90 -0.56
CA ALA A 9 -4.94 11.83 0.19
C ALA A 9 -4.02 10.63 0.45
N VAL A 10 -2.84 10.59 -0.17
CA VAL A 10 -1.90 9.49 -0.01
C VAL A 10 -1.24 9.56 1.36
N ARG A 11 -1.27 8.43 2.06
CA ARG A 11 -0.68 8.25 3.39
C ARG A 11 0.19 7.01 3.39
N TYR A 12 1.12 6.95 4.32
CA TYR A 12 1.87 5.73 4.61
C TYR A 12 1.91 5.46 6.11
N ALA A 13 2.03 4.20 6.47
CA ALA A 13 2.23 3.77 7.84
C ALA A 13 3.24 2.63 7.88
N PHE A 14 3.94 2.52 9.00
CA PHE A 14 4.76 1.37 9.32
C PHE A 14 4.08 0.56 10.42
N LYS A 15 3.96 -0.73 10.22
CA LYS A 15 3.30 -1.64 11.15
C LYS A 15 3.90 -3.02 11.04
N ASP A 16 4.30 -3.58 12.17
CA ASP A 16 4.67 -4.99 12.28
C ASP A 16 3.39 -5.84 12.16
N LEU A 17 3.16 -6.38 10.95
CA LEU A 17 1.93 -7.13 10.62
C LEU A 17 2.01 -8.58 11.09
N ASN A 18 3.20 -9.16 11.15
CA ASN A 18 3.42 -10.58 11.43
C ASN A 18 4.03 -10.83 12.81
N SER A 19 4.32 -9.79 13.60
CA SER A 19 4.91 -9.82 14.93
C SER A 19 6.31 -10.46 14.95
N ASP A 20 7.16 -10.04 14.01
CA ASP A 20 8.57 -10.47 13.95
C ASP A 20 9.56 -9.37 14.38
N GLY A 21 9.04 -8.18 14.71
CA GLY A 21 9.83 -7.02 15.14
C GLY A 21 10.32 -6.16 13.98
N VAL A 22 9.92 -6.46 12.74
CA VAL A 22 10.22 -5.66 11.56
C VAL A 22 8.91 -5.08 11.02
N ASP A 23 8.87 -3.76 10.83
CA ASP A 23 7.68 -3.11 10.32
C ASP A 23 7.55 -3.29 8.80
N GLU A 24 6.38 -3.67 8.33
CA GLU A 24 5.95 -3.53 6.96
C GLU A 24 5.52 -2.09 6.67
N MET A 25 5.64 -1.68 5.41
CA MET A 25 5.15 -0.39 4.96
C MET A 25 3.83 -0.55 4.21
N ILE A 26 2.83 0.18 4.66
CA ILE A 26 1.52 0.24 4.02
C ILE A 26 1.33 1.63 3.43
N ILE A 27 0.94 1.69 2.15
CA ILE A 27 0.52 2.92 1.49
C ILE A 27 -0.99 2.85 1.32
N ALA A 28 -1.69 3.95 1.59
CA ALA A 28 -3.14 4.02 1.44
C ALA A 28 -3.59 5.41 1.00
N ASN A 29 -4.75 5.45 0.36
CA ASN A 29 -5.48 6.69 0.13
C ASN A 29 -6.53 6.89 1.22
N GLN A 30 -6.46 8.03 1.89
CA GLN A 30 -7.50 8.46 2.82
C GLN A 30 -8.74 8.86 2.03
N GLN A 31 -9.88 8.29 2.38
CA GLN A 31 -11.16 8.58 1.75
C GLN A 31 -11.84 9.77 2.42
N THR A 32 -12.83 10.35 1.76
CA THR A 32 -13.59 11.50 2.27
C THR A 32 -14.37 11.19 3.55
N ASP A 33 -14.72 9.93 3.79
CA ASP A 33 -15.38 9.44 5.00
C ASP A 33 -14.39 9.11 6.15
N GLY A 34 -13.11 9.39 5.95
CA GLY A 34 -12.04 9.11 6.90
C GLY A 34 -11.59 7.65 6.94
N SER A 35 -12.11 6.79 6.05
CA SER A 35 -11.59 5.44 5.86
C SER A 35 -10.29 5.46 5.04
N TYR A 36 -9.62 4.32 4.95
CA TYR A 36 -8.40 4.16 4.18
C TYR A 36 -8.55 3.01 3.18
N PHE A 37 -8.08 3.24 1.97
CA PHE A 37 -7.98 2.23 0.92
C PHE A 37 -6.50 1.91 0.70
N ALA A 38 -6.08 0.70 1.05
CA ALA A 38 -4.69 0.27 0.89
C ALA A 38 -4.34 0.16 -0.60
N THR A 39 -3.31 0.91 -1.02
CA THR A 39 -2.83 0.96 -2.39
C THR A 39 -1.50 0.25 -2.58
N GLY A 40 -0.81 -0.11 -1.50
CA GLY A 40 0.40 -0.89 -1.55
C GLY A 40 0.77 -1.45 -0.19
N VAL A 41 1.21 -2.70 -0.17
CA VAL A 41 1.75 -3.37 1.01
C VAL A 41 3.13 -3.89 0.67
N TYR A 42 4.13 -3.47 1.43
CA TYR A 42 5.54 -3.82 1.21
C TYR A 42 6.12 -4.50 2.43
N TYR A 43 6.91 -5.52 2.21
CA TYR A 43 7.70 -6.19 3.23
C TYR A 43 9.19 -6.17 2.85
N LEU A 44 10.08 -6.51 3.78
CA LEU A 44 11.50 -6.57 3.53
C LEU A 44 11.92 -7.99 3.15
N LYS A 45 12.23 -8.21 1.87
CA LYS A 45 12.88 -9.43 1.39
C LYS A 45 14.35 -9.16 1.19
N ASP A 46 15.21 -9.89 1.90
CA ASP A 46 16.67 -9.69 1.83
C ASP A 46 17.06 -8.23 2.04
N GLN A 47 16.43 -7.56 3.02
CA GLN A 47 16.59 -6.13 3.33
C GLN A 47 16.18 -5.18 2.19
N LYS A 48 15.42 -5.68 1.21
CA LYS A 48 14.89 -4.88 0.11
C LYS A 48 13.37 -4.77 0.21
N PRO A 49 12.82 -3.55 0.16
CA PRO A 49 11.38 -3.38 0.07
C PRO A 49 10.83 -4.12 -1.15
N THR A 50 9.89 -5.01 -0.91
CA THR A 50 9.26 -5.85 -1.93
C THR A 50 7.76 -5.67 -1.85
N LEU A 51 7.13 -5.35 -2.99
CA LEU A 51 5.68 -5.24 -3.08
C LEU A 51 5.05 -6.62 -2.91
N LEU A 52 4.11 -6.73 -1.99
CA LEU A 52 3.33 -7.94 -1.74
C LEU A 52 1.97 -7.88 -2.41
N ALA A 53 1.28 -6.76 -2.22
CA ALA A 53 -0.07 -6.56 -2.74
C ALA A 53 -0.30 -5.08 -3.06
N GLU A 54 -1.19 -4.83 -4.02
CA GLU A 54 -1.57 -3.47 -4.40
C GLU A 54 -3.09 -3.32 -4.51
N GLY A 55 -3.56 -2.07 -4.36
CA GLY A 55 -4.95 -1.71 -4.58
C GLY A 55 -5.05 -0.57 -5.57
N PHE A 56 -5.87 -0.72 -6.60
CA PHE A 56 -6.09 0.32 -7.59
C PHE A 56 -7.43 0.22 -8.31
N VAL A 57 -7.81 1.31 -8.97
CA VAL A 57 -8.94 1.37 -9.89
C VAL A 57 -8.46 1.95 -11.21
N ALA A 58 -8.37 1.14 -12.26
CA ALA A 58 -8.03 1.62 -13.59
C ALA A 58 -9.21 2.37 -14.22
N GLY A 59 -8.94 3.53 -14.83
CA GLY A 59 -9.96 4.39 -15.42
C GLY A 59 -10.64 3.75 -16.65
N HIS A 60 -9.87 3.35 -17.64
CA HIS A 60 -10.35 2.74 -18.86
C HIS A 60 -10.01 1.24 -18.90
N GLY A 61 -10.94 0.36 -18.94
CA GLY A 61 -10.70 -1.09 -18.99
C GLY A 61 -11.23 -1.86 -17.81
N GLY A 62 -11.65 -1.16 -16.77
CA GLY A 62 -12.40 -1.76 -15.68
C GLY A 62 -11.61 -2.66 -14.75
N ALA A 63 -10.29 -2.71 -14.85
CA ALA A 63 -9.47 -3.46 -13.90
C ALA A 63 -9.57 -2.84 -12.50
N ARG A 64 -9.70 -3.69 -11.51
CA ARG A 64 -9.83 -3.34 -10.09
C ARG A 64 -8.94 -4.26 -9.28
N ASN A 65 -8.31 -3.69 -8.27
CA ASN A 65 -7.56 -4.44 -7.26
C ASN A 65 -7.90 -3.90 -5.88
N ALA A 66 -8.15 -4.77 -4.92
CA ALA A 66 -8.41 -4.41 -3.54
C ALA A 66 -7.56 -5.25 -2.61
N THR A 67 -7.04 -4.63 -1.58
CA THR A 67 -6.17 -5.27 -0.60
C THR A 67 -6.79 -5.19 0.78
N THR A 68 -6.86 -6.33 1.46
CA THR A 68 -7.31 -6.44 2.86
C THR A 68 -6.20 -7.02 3.71
N LEU A 69 -5.91 -6.37 4.82
CA LEU A 69 -4.91 -6.80 5.79
C LEU A 69 -5.58 -7.56 6.93
N TYR A 70 -5.02 -8.71 7.28
CA TYR A 70 -5.47 -9.53 8.40
C TYR A 70 -4.39 -9.66 9.47
N LYS A 71 -4.80 -9.99 10.67
CA LYS A 71 -3.90 -10.30 11.79
C LYS A 71 -2.94 -11.44 11.40
N GLY A 72 -1.73 -11.40 11.94
CA GLY A 72 -0.73 -12.45 11.70
C GLY A 72 -0.01 -12.36 10.36
N GLY A 73 0.04 -11.17 9.77
CA GLY A 73 0.80 -10.91 8.54
C GLY A 73 0.15 -11.44 7.27
N GLU A 74 -1.15 -11.73 7.30
CA GLU A 74 -1.86 -12.20 6.11
C GLU A 74 -2.46 -11.04 5.34
N VAL A 75 -2.35 -11.11 4.01
CA VAL A 75 -2.78 -10.09 3.07
C VAL A 75 -3.59 -10.77 1.96
N LEU A 76 -4.84 -10.35 1.80
CA LEU A 76 -5.70 -10.78 0.71
C LEU A 76 -5.71 -9.72 -0.39
N GLU A 77 -5.27 -10.09 -1.57
CA GLU A 77 -5.39 -9.28 -2.78
C GLU A 77 -6.51 -9.85 -3.67
N VAL A 78 -7.42 -9.00 -4.11
CA VAL A 78 -8.50 -9.38 -5.02
C VAL A 78 -8.40 -8.55 -6.28
N SER A 79 -8.19 -9.20 -7.40
CA SER A 79 -8.13 -8.59 -8.74
C SER A 79 -9.33 -9.00 -9.56
N TRP A 80 -10.05 -8.05 -10.15
CA TRP A 80 -11.22 -8.37 -10.99
C TRP A 80 -11.44 -7.34 -12.11
N LEU A 81 -12.26 -7.72 -13.08
CA LEU A 81 -12.75 -6.84 -14.12
C LEU A 81 -14.15 -6.32 -13.76
N SER A 82 -14.31 -5.01 -13.60
CA SER A 82 -15.60 -4.42 -13.18
C SER A 82 -16.75 -4.70 -14.13
N GLY A 83 -16.47 -4.88 -15.42
CA GLY A 83 -17.51 -5.17 -16.43
C GLY A 83 -18.12 -6.57 -16.33
N THR A 84 -17.35 -7.54 -15.80
CA THR A 84 -17.80 -8.93 -15.65
C THR A 84 -17.88 -9.36 -14.20
N GLY A 85 -17.18 -8.68 -13.31
CA GLY A 85 -16.99 -9.08 -11.92
C GLY A 85 -16.10 -10.30 -11.73
N ARG A 86 -15.63 -10.94 -12.81
CA ARG A 86 -14.74 -12.11 -12.71
C ARG A 86 -13.35 -11.69 -12.27
N GLY A 87 -12.78 -12.45 -11.37
CA GLY A 87 -11.46 -12.16 -10.83
C GLY A 87 -10.81 -13.33 -10.11
N VAL A 88 -9.70 -13.02 -9.50
CA VAL A 88 -8.92 -13.95 -8.67
C VAL A 88 -8.61 -13.27 -7.34
N ALA A 89 -8.73 -14.03 -6.27
CA ALA A 89 -8.34 -13.60 -4.93
C ALA A 89 -7.16 -14.45 -4.45
N VAL A 90 -6.12 -13.82 -3.95
CA VAL A 90 -4.89 -14.46 -3.47
C VAL A 90 -4.65 -14.06 -2.02
N LEU A 91 -4.65 -15.04 -1.13
CA LEU A 91 -4.22 -14.85 0.26
C LEU A 91 -2.73 -15.19 0.36
N SER A 92 -1.95 -14.22 0.78
CA SER A 92 -0.52 -14.38 1.05
C SER A 92 -0.24 -14.15 2.52
N ARG A 93 0.85 -14.74 3.04
CA ARG A 93 1.34 -14.53 4.40
C ARG A 93 2.79 -14.06 4.35
N ILE A 94 3.11 -13.06 5.17
CA ILE A 94 4.49 -12.64 5.42
C ILE A 94 5.05 -13.53 6.53
N GLU A 95 6.06 -14.32 6.18
CA GLU A 95 6.73 -15.22 7.11
C GLU A 95 7.67 -14.45 8.04
N LYS A 96 7.82 -14.94 9.28
CA LYS A 96 8.61 -14.23 10.31
C LYS A 96 10.11 -14.23 10.05
N THR A 97 10.67 -15.37 9.66
CA THR A 97 12.12 -15.49 9.48
C THR A 97 12.46 -16.72 8.63
N PRO A 98 13.17 -16.58 7.50
CA PRO A 98 13.51 -15.30 6.84
C PRO A 98 12.25 -14.63 6.31
N GLN A 99 12.21 -13.30 6.29
CA GLN A 99 11.06 -12.59 5.71
C GLN A 99 10.87 -12.98 4.24
N ALA A 100 9.76 -13.60 3.98
CA ALA A 100 9.33 -14.03 2.65
C ALA A 100 7.81 -13.94 2.61
N ALA A 101 7.24 -13.76 1.45
CA ALA A 101 5.81 -13.90 1.26
C ALA A 101 5.51 -15.26 0.64
N THR A 102 4.59 -16.00 1.25
CA THR A 102 4.10 -17.27 0.73
C THR A 102 2.64 -17.16 0.35
N LYS A 103 2.29 -17.69 -0.82
CA LYS A 103 0.89 -17.82 -1.22
C LYS A 103 0.25 -18.93 -0.39
N VAL A 104 -0.77 -18.58 0.40
CA VAL A 104 -1.51 -19.52 1.25
C VAL A 104 -2.64 -20.17 0.47
N GLN A 105 -3.41 -19.35 -0.26
CA GLN A 105 -4.59 -19.82 -1.00
C GLN A 105 -4.86 -18.90 -2.17
N GLU A 106 -5.45 -19.45 -3.23
CA GLU A 106 -5.91 -18.70 -4.41
C GLU A 106 -7.26 -19.24 -4.85
N GLU A 107 -8.20 -18.34 -5.14
CA GLU A 107 -9.57 -18.69 -5.53
C GLU A 107 -10.04 -17.82 -6.69
N GLU A 108 -10.83 -18.42 -7.61
CA GLU A 108 -11.60 -17.65 -8.56
C GLU A 108 -12.79 -17.00 -7.85
N VAL A 109 -13.05 -15.73 -8.15
CA VAL A 109 -14.08 -14.95 -7.46
C VAL A 109 -14.98 -14.21 -8.44
N GLN A 110 -16.20 -13.93 -7.98
CA GLN A 110 -17.16 -13.04 -8.61
C GLN A 110 -17.39 -11.82 -7.72
N VAL A 111 -17.09 -10.62 -8.20
CA VAL A 111 -17.22 -9.36 -7.45
C VAL A 111 -18.23 -8.43 -8.15
N PRO A 112 -19.36 -8.09 -7.50
CA PRO A 112 -19.83 -8.60 -6.21
C PRO A 112 -20.39 -10.02 -6.32
N GLY A 113 -20.41 -10.75 -5.21
CA GLY A 113 -21.10 -12.04 -5.11
C GLY A 113 -20.38 -13.09 -4.27
N SER A 114 -19.06 -13.25 -4.43
CA SER A 114 -18.30 -14.18 -3.60
C SER A 114 -18.20 -13.69 -2.16
N ASP A 115 -18.45 -14.56 -1.20
CA ASP A 115 -18.16 -14.33 0.21
C ASP A 115 -16.67 -14.64 0.46
N LEU A 116 -15.85 -13.59 0.42
CA LEU A 116 -14.41 -13.71 0.60
C LEU A 116 -14.06 -14.21 2.00
N ASN A 117 -14.82 -13.83 3.02
CA ASN A 117 -14.57 -14.30 4.36
C ASN A 117 -14.74 -15.83 4.45
N ALA A 118 -15.85 -16.34 3.91
CA ALA A 118 -16.11 -17.79 3.89
C ALA A 118 -15.07 -18.55 3.05
N LEU A 119 -14.68 -18.02 1.86
CA LEU A 119 -13.73 -18.67 0.97
C LEU A 119 -12.34 -18.82 1.61
N PHE A 120 -11.89 -17.83 2.38
CA PHE A 120 -10.57 -17.82 2.99
C PHE A 120 -10.58 -18.17 4.49
N GLY A 121 -11.71 -18.62 5.02
CA GLY A 121 -11.85 -18.98 6.45
C GLY A 121 -11.55 -17.81 7.39
N LYS A 122 -11.93 -16.60 6.98
CA LYS A 122 -11.72 -15.35 7.73
C LYS A 122 -13.03 -14.80 8.24
N SER A 123 -12.91 -13.89 9.21
CA SER A 123 -14.01 -13.08 9.73
C SER A 123 -13.66 -11.60 9.66
N ASP A 124 -14.64 -10.74 9.90
CA ASP A 124 -14.37 -9.30 9.99
C ASP A 124 -13.51 -8.94 11.19
N GLU A 125 -13.54 -9.76 12.24
CA GLU A 125 -12.70 -9.58 13.44
C GLU A 125 -11.22 -9.87 13.19
N ASP A 126 -10.90 -10.64 12.14
CA ASP A 126 -9.53 -10.93 11.74
C ASP A 126 -8.90 -9.77 10.98
N LYS A 127 -9.72 -8.88 10.41
CA LYS A 127 -9.25 -7.72 9.65
C LYS A 127 -8.56 -6.72 10.57
N LEU A 128 -7.49 -6.13 10.06
CA LEU A 128 -6.85 -5.00 10.72
C LEU A 128 -7.65 -3.72 10.43
N ASP A 129 -7.95 -2.98 11.49
CA ASP A 129 -8.57 -1.67 11.35
C ASP A 129 -7.53 -0.66 10.91
N LEU A 130 -7.56 -0.28 9.63
CA LEU A 130 -6.64 0.70 9.06
C LEU A 130 -6.77 2.08 9.71
N LYS A 131 -7.90 2.42 10.34
CA LYS A 131 -8.05 3.68 11.08
C LYS A 131 -7.17 3.74 12.33
N SER A 132 -6.77 2.59 12.85
CA SER A 132 -5.90 2.49 14.03
C SER A 132 -4.40 2.66 13.73
N PHE A 133 -4.02 2.79 12.44
CA PHE A 133 -2.63 2.92 12.04
C PHE A 133 -2.14 4.36 12.23
N ASP A 134 -0.85 4.50 12.52
CA ASP A 134 -0.19 5.81 12.65
C ASP A 134 0.17 6.34 11.24
N TRP A 135 -0.85 6.91 10.57
CA TRP A 135 -0.72 7.40 9.21
C TRP A 135 0.07 8.69 9.14
N GLN A 136 1.01 8.73 8.21
CA GLN A 136 1.89 9.85 7.93
C GLN A 136 1.65 10.37 6.51
N THR A 137 1.93 11.67 6.31
CA THR A 137 1.92 12.29 4.98
C THR A 137 3.28 12.18 4.33
N PHE A 138 3.32 12.12 3.00
CA PHE A 138 4.58 12.20 2.25
C PHE A 138 5.16 13.63 2.23
N GLU A 139 4.41 14.60 2.76
CA GLU A 139 4.93 15.93 2.97
C GLU A 139 5.82 15.94 4.21
N SER A 140 7.08 16.24 4.02
CA SER A 140 7.75 17.28 4.76
C SER A 140 9.21 17.35 4.43
N THR A 141 9.57 18.51 3.99
CA THR A 141 10.80 19.17 4.44
C THR A 141 10.76 19.17 5.96
N PRO A 142 11.78 18.68 6.67
CA PRO A 142 11.82 18.85 8.11
C PRO A 142 12.05 20.34 8.41
N SER A 143 10.98 21.03 8.79
CA SER A 143 11.08 22.27 9.52
C SER A 143 11.44 21.90 10.96
N GLY A 144 12.59 22.34 11.43
CA GLY A 144 13.06 22.08 12.77
C GLY A 144 12.06 22.55 13.83
N GLY A 145 11.77 21.70 14.79
CA GLY A 145 10.96 21.99 15.95
C GLY A 145 10.79 20.74 16.80
N ASP A 146 11.55 20.68 17.90
CA ASP A 146 11.50 19.65 18.91
C ASP A 146 10.09 19.40 19.44
N THR A 147 9.64 18.16 19.39
CA THR A 147 8.74 17.62 20.40
C THR A 147 9.02 16.15 20.61
N GLN A 148 9.52 15.82 21.79
CA GLN A 148 9.78 14.48 22.26
C GLN A 148 8.48 13.67 22.36
N SER A 149 8.43 12.54 21.69
CA SER A 149 7.58 11.42 22.07
C SER A 149 8.39 10.14 22.11
N GLN A 150 8.34 9.50 23.26
CA GLN A 150 9.13 8.35 23.64
C GLN A 150 8.70 7.10 22.86
N GLY A 151 9.67 6.36 22.35
CA GLY A 151 9.53 4.91 22.14
C GLY A 151 9.57 4.37 20.72
N LYS A 152 9.80 5.20 19.67
CA LYS A 152 10.06 4.70 18.31
C LYS A 152 11.29 5.39 17.75
N THR A 153 12.13 4.65 17.03
CA THR A 153 13.29 5.22 16.35
C THR A 153 12.83 6.34 15.42
N PRO A 154 13.16 7.61 15.68
CA PRO A 154 12.65 8.71 14.88
C PRO A 154 13.01 8.53 13.40
N TRP A 155 12.12 8.97 12.51
CA TRP A 155 12.45 9.12 11.11
C TRP A 155 13.67 10.03 10.98
N ASN A 156 14.74 9.56 10.38
CA ASN A 156 15.97 10.32 10.23
C ASN A 156 16.31 10.55 8.75
N ALA A 157 17.28 11.42 8.50
CA ALA A 157 17.72 11.75 7.14
C ALA A 157 18.17 10.51 6.34
N GLU A 158 18.71 9.50 7.00
CA GLU A 158 19.13 8.24 6.38
C GLU A 158 17.93 7.43 5.88
N LYS A 159 16.86 7.31 6.68
CA LYS A 159 15.63 6.66 6.29
C LYS A 159 14.93 7.40 5.16
N SER A 160 14.95 8.74 5.18
CA SER A 160 14.43 9.57 4.09
C SER A 160 15.22 9.38 2.79
N ALA A 161 16.55 9.27 2.87
CA ALA A 161 17.40 9.02 1.71
C ALA A 161 17.14 7.61 1.12
N LYS A 162 17.01 6.59 1.97
CA LYS A 162 16.67 5.23 1.55
C LYS A 162 15.29 5.16 0.88
N LEU A 163 14.30 5.88 1.40
CA LEU A 163 12.98 5.95 0.78
C LEU A 163 13.04 6.66 -0.58
N ALA A 164 13.77 7.77 -0.68
CA ALA A 164 13.94 8.49 -1.95
C ALA A 164 14.64 7.64 -3.02
N GLU A 165 15.65 6.86 -2.63
CA GLU A 165 16.34 5.94 -3.53
C GLU A 165 15.43 4.77 -3.93
N PHE A 166 14.66 4.24 -2.99
CA PHE A 166 13.64 3.24 -3.28
C PHE A 166 12.61 3.74 -4.28
N MET A 167 12.03 4.93 -4.07
CA MET A 167 11.05 5.53 -4.98
C MET A 167 11.63 5.78 -6.38
N LYS A 168 12.89 6.18 -6.47
CA LYS A 168 13.59 6.33 -7.74
C LYS A 168 13.74 4.99 -8.49
N THR A 169 14.16 3.95 -7.77
CA THR A 169 14.31 2.61 -8.33
C THR A 169 12.97 2.00 -8.74
N TRP A 170 11.94 2.25 -7.94
CA TRP A 170 10.57 1.84 -8.23
C TRP A 170 10.01 2.55 -9.47
N GLY A 171 10.17 3.87 -9.57
CA GLY A 171 9.75 4.62 -10.75
C GLY A 171 10.42 4.13 -12.05
N GLN A 172 11.70 3.79 -11.99
CA GLN A 172 12.42 3.20 -13.13
C GLN A 172 11.84 1.83 -13.55
N LYS A 173 11.51 0.96 -12.58
CA LYS A 173 10.89 -0.35 -12.86
C LYS A 173 9.48 -0.24 -13.43
N MET A 174 8.73 0.78 -13.04
CA MET A 174 7.37 1.03 -13.51
C MET A 174 7.32 1.83 -14.82
N GLY A 175 8.47 2.07 -15.47
CA GLY A 175 8.54 2.84 -16.72
C GLY A 175 8.26 4.34 -16.53
N GLN A 176 8.36 4.84 -15.32
CA GLN A 176 8.22 6.25 -14.96
C GLN A 176 9.56 6.81 -14.44
N PRO A 177 10.59 6.95 -15.28
CA PRO A 177 11.95 7.30 -14.85
C PRO A 177 12.08 8.71 -14.24
N ASN A 178 11.06 9.55 -14.40
CA ASN A 178 11.05 10.94 -13.95
C ASN A 178 10.18 11.15 -12.70
N TYR A 179 10.02 10.14 -11.85
CA TYR A 179 9.39 10.34 -10.55
C TYR A 179 10.29 11.26 -9.70
N GLN A 180 10.15 12.56 -9.92
CA GLN A 180 10.80 13.57 -9.10
C GLN A 180 9.83 13.97 -7.99
N LYS A 181 10.37 14.11 -6.79
CA LYS A 181 9.70 14.77 -5.67
C LYS A 181 9.07 16.08 -6.20
N GLY A 182 7.76 16.19 -6.18
CA GLY A 182 7.06 17.36 -6.65
C GLY A 182 7.62 18.61 -5.98
N ILE A 183 8.24 19.49 -6.77
CA ILE A 183 8.59 20.83 -6.33
C ILE A 183 7.26 21.58 -6.37
N ALA A 184 6.75 21.97 -5.21
CA ALA A 184 5.60 22.85 -5.16
C ALA A 184 5.87 24.09 -6.02
N GLY A 185 5.11 24.29 -7.13
CA GLY A 185 5.20 25.45 -8.00
C GLY A 185 5.76 25.22 -9.40
N GLY A 186 6.00 23.99 -9.85
CA GLY A 186 6.35 23.71 -11.23
C GLY A 186 5.10 23.56 -12.12
N ASP A 187 4.93 24.49 -13.06
CA ASP A 187 3.93 24.44 -14.13
C ASP A 187 4.15 23.17 -14.97
N VAL A 188 3.29 22.19 -14.82
CA VAL A 188 3.22 21.03 -15.71
C VAL A 188 2.39 21.47 -16.91
N GLY A 189 3.06 21.98 -17.94
CA GLY A 189 2.43 22.30 -19.21
C GLY A 189 1.69 21.10 -19.80
N PRO A 190 0.64 21.32 -20.60
CA PRO A 190 -0.28 20.27 -21.06
C PRO A 190 0.31 19.29 -22.10
N ASP A 191 1.58 19.40 -22.45
CA ASP A 191 2.16 18.71 -23.61
C ASP A 191 2.84 17.36 -23.31
N ASN A 192 2.80 16.86 -22.07
CA ASN A 192 3.47 15.60 -21.70
C ASN A 192 2.54 14.44 -21.34
N LEU A 193 1.31 14.45 -21.86
CA LEU A 193 0.34 13.39 -21.55
C LEU A 193 0.20 12.28 -22.61
N TYR A 194 0.89 12.36 -23.74
CA TYR A 194 0.84 11.31 -24.77
C TYR A 194 2.15 11.25 -25.59
N THR A 195 3.04 10.39 -25.24
CA THR A 195 3.88 9.61 -26.17
C THR A 195 4.24 8.29 -25.52
#